data_e67b6a2b1bee74d32bae679b1f355c3e
#
_entry.id   e67b6a2b1bee74d32bae679b1f355c3e
#
_cell.length_a   1.000
_cell.length_b   1.000
_cell.length_c   1.000
_cell.angle_alpha   90.00
_cell.angle_beta   90.00
_cell.angle_gamma   90.00
#
_symmetry.space_group_name_H-M   'P 1'
#
loop_
_entity.id
_entity.type
_entity.pdbx_description
1 polymer ?
#
loop_
_entity_poly.entity_id
_entity_poly.type
_entity_poly.pdbx_seq_one_letter_code
_entity_poly.pdbx_strand_id
1 'polypeptide(L)'
;PAIERAGDLASILTNLQDGDVLFIDEIHRLRRAVEEILYSAMEDYKLDIVIGKGPAARSVRLDLPHFTVIGATTRTGSLAGPLRDRFGITHRLEYYKVPEIEQIVARTAAILNTEIKPEATALLATRSRLTPRIANRLTKRVRDFADVNGNGIIDAPTATRALALLEIDDLGLDPADRNML
;
A
#
# COMPACT_ATOMS: atom_id res chain seq x y z
N PRO A 1 1.74 -12.08 3.99
CA PRO A 1 2.94 -11.39 3.48
C PRO A 1 3.79 -12.37 2.69
N ALA A 2 4.42 -11.90 1.60
CA ALA A 2 5.26 -12.75 0.76
C ALA A 2 6.55 -13.23 1.46
N ILE A 3 6.90 -12.59 2.58
CA ILE A 3 8.10 -12.90 3.38
C ILE A 3 7.66 -13.47 4.72
N GLU A 4 7.61 -14.79 4.83
CA GLU A 4 7.22 -15.48 6.06
C GLU A 4 8.41 -16.12 6.78
N ARG A 5 9.43 -16.50 6.03
CA ARG A 5 10.60 -17.23 6.52
C ARG A 5 11.89 -16.49 6.16
N ALA A 6 12.91 -16.76 6.95
CA ALA A 6 14.27 -16.27 6.68
C ALA A 6 14.77 -16.58 5.27
N GLY A 7 14.46 -17.76 4.76
CA GLY A 7 14.83 -18.19 3.39
C GLY A 7 14.13 -17.38 2.28
N ASP A 8 12.90 -16.92 2.53
CA ASP A 8 12.17 -16.10 1.53
C ASP A 8 12.88 -14.75 1.35
N LEU A 9 13.24 -14.08 2.46
CA LEU A 9 14.00 -12.84 2.41
C LEU A 9 15.39 -13.03 1.82
N ALA A 10 16.10 -14.10 2.22
CA ALA A 10 17.40 -14.44 1.69
C ALA A 10 17.38 -14.59 0.16
N SER A 11 16.37 -15.30 -0.37
CA SER A 11 16.20 -15.46 -1.82
C SER A 11 15.94 -14.12 -2.53
N ILE A 12 15.18 -13.22 -1.93
CA ILE A 12 14.95 -11.88 -2.50
C ILE A 12 16.26 -11.10 -2.51
N LEU A 13 16.96 -11.03 -1.37
CA LEU A 13 18.19 -10.25 -1.21
C LEU A 13 19.31 -10.70 -2.17
N THR A 14 19.44 -12.00 -2.39
CA THR A 14 20.48 -12.54 -3.31
C THR A 14 20.18 -12.31 -4.79
N ASN A 15 18.95 -11.94 -5.15
CA ASN A 15 18.56 -11.59 -6.52
C ASN A 15 18.59 -10.08 -6.80
N LEU A 16 18.85 -9.24 -5.79
CA LEU A 16 18.97 -7.80 -5.98
C LEU A 16 20.24 -7.44 -6.77
N GLN A 17 20.16 -6.32 -7.46
CA GLN A 17 21.28 -5.69 -8.17
C GLN A 17 21.66 -4.37 -7.48
N ASP A 18 22.82 -3.85 -7.83
CA ASP A 18 23.28 -2.57 -7.29
C ASP A 18 22.32 -1.43 -7.69
N GLY A 19 21.88 -0.65 -6.69
CA GLY A 19 20.90 0.41 -6.88
C GLY A 19 19.43 -0.02 -6.81
N ASP A 20 19.11 -1.30 -6.63
CA ASP A 20 17.74 -1.78 -6.50
C ASP A 20 17.05 -1.26 -5.22
N VAL A 21 15.72 -1.25 -5.25
CA VAL A 21 14.88 -0.85 -4.12
C VAL A 21 14.05 -2.03 -3.65
N LEU A 22 14.25 -2.42 -2.40
CA LEU A 22 13.41 -3.41 -1.71
C LEU A 22 12.30 -2.68 -0.94
N PHE A 23 11.06 -2.81 -1.41
CA PHE A 23 9.89 -2.28 -0.72
C PHE A 23 9.22 -3.37 0.12
N ILE A 24 9.04 -3.11 1.42
CA ILE A 24 8.38 -4.02 2.36
C ILE A 24 7.14 -3.33 2.93
N ASP A 25 5.96 -3.75 2.49
CA ASP A 25 4.69 -3.28 3.03
C ASP A 25 4.35 -4.00 4.34
N GLU A 26 3.75 -3.25 5.28
CA GLU A 26 3.41 -3.74 6.63
C GLU A 26 4.60 -4.40 7.35
N ILE A 27 5.76 -3.75 7.28
CA ILE A 27 7.05 -4.25 7.79
C ILE A 27 6.98 -4.70 9.26
N HIS A 28 6.06 -4.15 10.06
CA HIS A 28 5.83 -4.57 11.45
C HIS A 28 5.32 -6.01 11.59
N ARG A 29 4.95 -6.67 10.49
CA ARG A 29 4.52 -8.08 10.48
C ARG A 29 5.66 -9.06 10.25
N LEU A 30 6.86 -8.59 10.02
CA LEU A 30 8.03 -9.47 9.90
C LEU A 30 8.24 -10.24 11.19
N ARG A 31 8.58 -11.52 11.06
CA ARG A 31 8.99 -12.33 12.20
C ARG A 31 10.39 -11.96 12.63
N ARG A 32 10.70 -12.06 13.90
CA ARG A 32 12.00 -11.68 14.46
C ARG A 32 13.21 -12.29 13.72
N ALA A 33 13.12 -13.57 13.33
CA ALA A 33 14.19 -14.21 12.56
C ALA A 33 14.41 -13.61 11.16
N VAL A 34 13.37 -13.00 10.58
CA VAL A 34 13.46 -12.28 9.29
C VAL A 34 14.03 -10.88 9.50
N GLU A 35 13.63 -10.21 10.60
CA GLU A 35 14.19 -8.90 10.97
C GLU A 35 15.69 -8.98 11.20
N GLU A 36 16.18 -10.02 11.89
CA GLU A 36 17.60 -10.22 12.18
C GLU A 36 18.46 -10.34 10.89
N ILE A 37 17.93 -10.99 9.86
CA ILE A 37 18.57 -11.03 8.54
C ILE A 37 18.58 -9.66 7.89
N LEU A 38 17.45 -8.95 7.98
CA LEU A 38 17.33 -7.61 7.41
C LEU A 38 18.30 -6.62 8.07
N TYR A 39 18.58 -6.77 9.38
CA TYR A 39 19.56 -5.93 10.08
C TYR A 39 20.94 -6.01 9.45
N SER A 40 21.49 -7.22 9.29
CA SER A 40 22.82 -7.42 8.68
C SER A 40 22.85 -6.96 7.22
N ALA A 41 21.75 -7.19 6.50
CA ALA A 41 21.62 -6.76 5.11
C ALA A 41 21.62 -5.24 4.96
N MET A 42 20.98 -4.51 5.90
CA MET A 42 20.91 -3.03 5.87
C MET A 42 22.19 -2.35 6.36
N GLU A 43 22.89 -2.95 7.34
CA GLU A 43 24.09 -2.34 7.92
C GLU A 43 25.34 -2.67 7.12
N ASP A 44 25.55 -3.95 6.85
CA ASP A 44 26.81 -4.47 6.34
C ASP A 44 26.76 -4.91 4.87
N TYR A 45 25.57 -4.89 4.26
CA TYR A 45 25.32 -5.51 2.94
C TYR A 45 25.80 -6.97 2.89
N LYS A 46 25.48 -7.72 3.97
CA LYS A 46 25.87 -9.12 4.12
C LYS A 46 24.69 -9.97 4.55
N LEU A 47 24.73 -11.22 4.13
CA LEU A 47 23.73 -12.23 4.46
C LEU A 47 24.43 -13.47 4.99
N ASP A 48 24.14 -13.80 6.26
CA ASP A 48 24.61 -15.04 6.87
C ASP A 48 23.58 -16.15 6.67
N ILE A 49 23.95 -17.19 5.93
CA ILE A 49 23.09 -18.35 5.65
C ILE A 49 23.66 -19.56 6.37
N VAL A 50 22.82 -20.27 7.14
CA VAL A 50 23.18 -21.53 7.74
C VAL A 50 22.82 -22.67 6.79
N ILE A 51 23.82 -23.39 6.30
CA ILE A 51 23.66 -24.54 5.41
C ILE A 51 23.88 -25.82 6.22
N GLY A 52 22.93 -26.77 6.11
CA GLY A 52 22.95 -28.03 6.83
C GLY A 52 22.12 -28.02 8.10
N LYS A 53 22.14 -29.14 8.82
CA LYS A 53 21.42 -29.32 10.10
C LYS A 53 22.32 -29.97 11.13
N GLY A 54 22.08 -29.68 12.42
CA GLY A 54 22.80 -30.26 13.54
C GLY A 54 24.28 -29.81 13.61
N PRO A 55 25.17 -30.61 14.20
CA PRO A 55 26.57 -30.25 14.42
C PRO A 55 27.39 -30.00 13.15
N ALA A 56 26.92 -30.45 12.00
CA ALA A 56 27.55 -30.24 10.69
C ALA A 56 27.09 -28.98 9.97
N ALA A 57 26.21 -28.18 10.59
CA ALA A 57 25.75 -26.91 10.02
C ALA A 57 26.93 -25.93 9.89
N ARG A 58 27.01 -25.28 8.74
CA ARG A 58 28.01 -24.24 8.44
C ARG A 58 27.35 -22.93 8.12
N SER A 59 27.87 -21.85 8.69
CA SER A 59 27.46 -20.50 8.28
C SER A 59 28.29 -20.08 7.07
N VAL A 60 27.59 -19.63 6.04
CA VAL A 60 28.19 -19.04 4.84
C VAL A 60 27.75 -17.59 4.78
N ARG A 61 28.71 -16.68 4.68
CA ARG A 61 28.46 -15.25 4.53
C ARG A 61 28.54 -14.87 3.06
N LEU A 62 27.45 -14.26 2.56
CA LEU A 62 27.37 -13.75 1.20
C LEU A 62 27.39 -12.22 1.24
N ASP A 63 28.15 -11.61 0.33
CA ASP A 63 28.08 -10.18 0.09
C ASP A 63 26.85 -9.86 -0.77
N LEU A 64 26.13 -8.80 -0.39
CA LEU A 64 24.97 -8.29 -1.11
C LEU A 64 25.34 -7.02 -1.88
N PRO A 65 24.69 -6.73 -3.00
CA PRO A 65 24.83 -5.44 -3.68
C PRO A 65 24.34 -4.30 -2.80
N HIS A 66 24.71 -3.06 -3.14
CA HIS A 66 24.14 -1.88 -2.48
C HIS A 66 22.71 -1.66 -2.95
N PHE A 67 21.77 -1.71 -2.04
CA PHE A 67 20.34 -1.54 -2.30
C PHE A 67 19.71 -0.61 -1.27
N THR A 68 18.52 -0.10 -1.58
CA THR A 68 17.72 0.74 -0.67
C THR A 68 16.55 -0.03 -0.11
N VAL A 69 16.32 0.04 1.20
CA VAL A 69 15.11 -0.51 1.84
C VAL A 69 14.09 0.59 2.09
N ILE A 70 12.87 0.37 1.64
CA ILE A 70 11.72 1.20 1.96
C ILE A 70 10.71 0.35 2.74
N GLY A 71 10.49 0.68 4.01
CA GLY A 71 9.48 0.03 4.85
C GLY A 71 8.23 0.88 4.98
N ALA A 72 7.06 0.30 4.77
CA ALA A 72 5.78 0.92 5.08
C ALA A 72 5.11 0.22 6.27
N THR A 73 4.46 0.99 7.14
CA THR A 73 3.75 0.44 8.29
C THR A 73 2.58 1.33 8.71
N THR A 74 1.48 0.71 9.13
CA THR A 74 0.36 1.37 9.80
C THR A 74 0.57 1.47 11.32
N ARG A 75 1.61 0.79 11.86
CA ARG A 75 1.87 0.65 13.30
C ARG A 75 3.33 0.90 13.63
N THR A 76 3.76 2.15 13.60
CA THR A 76 5.16 2.53 13.91
C THR A 76 5.61 2.09 15.29
N GLY A 77 4.72 2.12 16.30
CA GLY A 77 5.00 1.64 17.67
C GLY A 77 5.18 0.13 17.79
N SER A 78 4.79 -0.66 16.79
CA SER A 78 4.97 -2.11 16.76
C SER A 78 6.28 -2.54 16.09
N LEU A 79 7.05 -1.61 15.51
CA LEU A 79 8.38 -1.89 14.99
C LEU A 79 9.36 -2.08 16.14
N ALA A 80 10.17 -3.14 16.05
CA ALA A 80 11.28 -3.33 16.98
C ALA A 80 12.22 -2.12 16.94
N GLY A 81 12.65 -1.65 18.11
CA GLY A 81 13.59 -0.52 18.22
C GLY A 81 14.79 -0.66 17.27
N PRO A 82 15.50 -1.81 17.30
CA PRO A 82 16.65 -2.04 16.43
C PRO A 82 16.35 -1.92 14.93
N LEU A 83 15.16 -2.30 14.47
CA LEU A 83 14.77 -2.14 13.08
C LEU A 83 14.50 -0.67 12.74
N ARG A 84 13.76 0.01 13.59
CA ARG A 84 13.42 1.43 13.41
C ARG A 84 14.67 2.31 13.35
N ASP A 85 15.66 2.04 14.22
CA ASP A 85 16.88 2.84 14.34
C ASP A 85 17.81 2.69 13.12
N ARG A 86 17.61 1.65 12.28
CA ARG A 86 18.33 1.44 11.01
C ARG A 86 17.76 2.21 9.83
N PHE A 87 16.54 2.73 9.95
CA PHE A 87 16.00 3.63 8.93
C PHE A 87 16.50 5.06 9.18
N GLY A 88 17.32 5.57 8.26
CA GLY A 88 17.88 6.93 8.36
C GLY A 88 16.83 8.03 8.18
N ILE A 89 15.72 7.72 7.52
CA ILE A 89 14.64 8.68 7.22
C ILE A 89 13.30 8.05 7.58
N THR A 90 12.48 8.81 8.31
CA THR A 90 11.11 8.41 8.64
C THR A 90 10.14 9.50 8.25
N HIS A 91 9.14 9.15 7.44
CA HIS A 91 8.07 10.04 7.04
C HIS A 91 6.74 9.56 7.61
N ARG A 92 5.94 10.49 8.14
CA ARG A 92 4.55 10.25 8.49
C ARG A 92 3.68 10.75 7.35
N LEU A 93 2.90 9.85 6.75
CA LEU A 93 1.91 10.21 5.74
C LEU A 93 0.66 10.75 6.42
N GLU A 94 0.17 11.89 5.94
CA GLU A 94 -1.08 12.50 6.38
C GLU A 94 -2.22 12.16 5.41
N TYR A 95 -3.47 12.42 5.85
CA TYR A 95 -4.62 12.31 4.95
C TYR A 95 -4.52 13.34 3.82
N TYR A 96 -4.97 12.95 2.66
CA TYR A 96 -5.08 13.85 1.51
C TYR A 96 -6.14 14.92 1.76
N LYS A 97 -5.96 16.08 1.12
CA LYS A 97 -6.97 17.13 1.07
C LYS A 97 -7.96 16.85 -0.07
N VAL A 98 -9.17 17.41 0.03
CA VAL A 98 -10.21 17.21 -1.00
C VAL A 98 -9.72 17.53 -2.42
N PRO A 99 -9.01 18.65 -2.70
CA PRO A 99 -8.51 18.94 -4.04
C PRO A 99 -7.49 17.92 -4.57
N GLU A 100 -6.73 17.28 -3.68
CA GLU A 100 -5.77 16.23 -4.06
C GLU A 100 -6.52 14.93 -4.42
N ILE A 101 -7.59 14.63 -3.68
CA ILE A 101 -8.47 13.49 -4.01
C ILE A 101 -9.22 13.74 -5.32
N GLU A 102 -9.66 14.95 -5.61
CA GLU A 102 -10.26 15.31 -6.91
C GLU A 102 -9.31 15.00 -8.07
N GLN A 103 -8.02 15.33 -7.94
CA GLN A 103 -7.02 14.99 -8.95
C GLN A 103 -6.87 13.46 -9.10
N ILE A 104 -6.93 12.71 -8.00
CA ILE A 104 -6.87 11.23 -8.03
C ILE A 104 -8.09 10.65 -8.73
N VAL A 105 -9.30 11.17 -8.44
CA VAL A 105 -10.54 10.75 -9.11
C VAL A 105 -10.48 11.02 -10.59
N ALA A 106 -10.09 12.25 -11.00
CA ALA A 106 -9.97 12.63 -12.40
C ALA A 106 -8.94 11.77 -13.15
N ARG A 107 -7.76 11.54 -12.56
CA ARG A 107 -6.74 10.62 -13.09
C ARG A 107 -7.27 9.20 -13.26
N THR A 108 -8.01 8.71 -12.28
CA THR A 108 -8.56 7.35 -12.31
C THR A 108 -9.62 7.22 -13.40
N ALA A 109 -10.50 8.20 -13.58
CA ALA A 109 -11.46 8.24 -14.67
C ALA A 109 -10.78 8.24 -16.04
N ALA A 110 -9.70 9.01 -16.21
CA ALA A 110 -8.89 9.02 -17.42
C ALA A 110 -8.25 7.65 -17.72
N ILE A 111 -7.67 6.98 -16.71
CA ILE A 111 -7.11 5.62 -16.86
C ILE A 111 -8.20 4.60 -17.24
N LEU A 112 -9.41 4.79 -16.74
CA LEU A 112 -10.57 3.94 -17.05
C LEU A 112 -11.25 4.31 -18.39
N ASN A 113 -10.71 5.30 -19.12
CA ASN A 113 -11.28 5.84 -20.37
C ASN A 113 -12.74 6.26 -20.22
N THR A 114 -13.09 6.91 -19.11
CA THR A 114 -14.45 7.36 -18.79
C THR A 114 -14.46 8.88 -18.61
N GLU A 115 -15.41 9.55 -19.25
CA GLU A 115 -15.64 10.98 -19.04
C GLU A 115 -16.28 11.20 -17.66
N ILE A 116 -15.72 12.12 -16.87
CA ILE A 116 -16.26 12.54 -15.59
C ILE A 116 -16.42 14.05 -15.55
N LYS A 117 -17.57 14.52 -15.05
CA LYS A 117 -17.83 15.95 -14.91
C LYS A 117 -17.22 16.48 -13.59
N PRO A 118 -16.84 17.78 -13.52
CA PRO A 118 -16.23 18.37 -12.32
C PRO A 118 -17.07 18.19 -11.05
N GLU A 119 -18.41 18.33 -11.16
CA GLU A 119 -19.33 18.19 -10.04
C GLU A 119 -19.34 16.76 -9.48
N ALA A 120 -19.26 15.75 -10.37
CA ALA A 120 -19.17 14.36 -9.95
C ALA A 120 -17.79 14.05 -9.34
N THR A 121 -16.73 14.67 -9.86
CA THR A 121 -15.38 14.56 -9.31
C THR A 121 -15.35 15.07 -7.87
N ALA A 122 -15.88 16.26 -7.61
CA ALA A 122 -15.99 16.83 -6.27
C ALA A 122 -16.85 15.97 -5.33
N LEU A 123 -17.98 15.44 -5.82
CA LEU A 123 -18.83 14.55 -5.06
C LEU A 123 -18.10 13.27 -4.65
N LEU A 124 -17.42 12.58 -5.57
CA LEU A 124 -16.68 11.37 -5.26
C LEU A 124 -15.50 11.65 -4.33
N ALA A 125 -14.83 12.78 -4.48
CA ALA A 125 -13.75 13.18 -3.59
C ALA A 125 -14.21 13.34 -2.15
N THR A 126 -15.34 14.04 -1.92
CA THR A 126 -15.90 14.23 -0.58
C THR A 126 -16.36 12.92 0.06
N ARG A 127 -16.93 11.99 -0.73
CA ARG A 127 -17.41 10.68 -0.24
C ARG A 127 -16.28 9.65 -0.04
N SER A 128 -15.05 9.96 -0.42
CA SER A 128 -13.90 9.03 -0.33
C SER A 128 -13.20 9.03 1.01
N ARG A 129 -13.65 9.81 1.98
CA ARG A 129 -13.04 9.94 3.31
C ARG A 129 -11.54 10.28 3.22
N LEU A 130 -11.16 11.13 2.29
CA LEU A 130 -9.78 11.58 2.04
C LEU A 130 -8.79 10.43 1.80
N THR A 131 -9.28 9.30 1.30
CA THR A 131 -8.50 8.08 1.11
C THR A 131 -8.43 7.70 -0.37
N PRO A 132 -7.24 7.70 -1.02
CA PRO A 132 -7.09 7.37 -2.44
C PRO A 132 -7.64 6.01 -2.84
N ARG A 133 -7.48 5.00 -1.99
CA ARG A 133 -8.01 3.65 -2.23
C ARG A 133 -9.53 3.65 -2.33
N ILE A 134 -10.20 4.40 -1.46
CA ILE A 134 -11.67 4.53 -1.49
C ILE A 134 -12.08 5.33 -2.72
N ALA A 135 -11.43 6.46 -3.01
CA ALA A 135 -11.70 7.27 -4.18
C ALA A 135 -11.62 6.46 -5.49
N ASN A 136 -10.55 5.68 -5.66
CA ASN A 136 -10.37 4.81 -6.82
C ASN A 136 -11.46 3.73 -6.89
N ARG A 137 -11.82 3.11 -5.76
CA ARG A 137 -12.90 2.11 -5.67
C ARG A 137 -14.25 2.72 -6.06
N LEU A 138 -14.58 3.89 -5.53
CA LEU A 138 -15.83 4.59 -5.85
C LEU A 138 -15.89 4.98 -7.31
N THR A 139 -14.83 5.59 -7.84
CA THR A 139 -14.75 5.98 -9.27
C THR A 139 -15.03 4.78 -10.17
N LYS A 140 -14.39 3.64 -9.89
CA LYS A 140 -14.59 2.41 -10.66
C LYS A 140 -16.05 1.92 -10.59
N ARG A 141 -16.67 1.91 -9.40
CA ARG A 141 -18.05 1.46 -9.23
C ARG A 141 -19.06 2.40 -9.90
N VAL A 142 -18.82 3.69 -9.79
CA VAL A 142 -19.69 4.70 -10.44
C VAL A 142 -19.56 4.63 -11.96
N ARG A 143 -18.35 4.36 -12.51
CA ARG A 143 -18.15 4.08 -13.91
C ARG A 143 -18.97 2.86 -14.36
N ASP A 144 -18.83 1.74 -13.64
CA ASP A 144 -19.58 0.51 -13.97
C ASP A 144 -21.10 0.77 -13.99
N PHE A 145 -21.60 1.62 -13.07
CA PHE A 145 -23.01 2.04 -13.03
C PHE A 145 -23.36 2.93 -14.24
N ALA A 146 -22.50 3.88 -14.62
CA ALA A 146 -22.73 4.78 -15.74
C ALA A 146 -22.77 4.02 -17.07
N ASP A 147 -21.91 3.00 -17.24
CA ASP A 147 -21.87 2.14 -18.43
C ASP A 147 -23.16 1.30 -18.58
N VAL A 148 -23.73 0.82 -17.46
CA VAL A 148 -24.91 -0.08 -17.51
C VAL A 148 -26.22 0.72 -17.53
N ASN A 149 -26.31 1.81 -16.78
CA ASN A 149 -27.56 2.54 -16.53
C ASN A 149 -27.59 3.96 -17.11
N GLY A 150 -26.57 4.34 -17.87
CA GLY A 150 -26.41 5.67 -18.41
C GLY A 150 -25.81 5.67 -19.81
N ASN A 151 -25.14 6.74 -20.13
CA ASN A 151 -24.46 6.98 -21.41
C ASN A 151 -22.92 6.84 -21.31
N GLY A 152 -22.40 6.22 -20.25
CA GLY A 152 -20.96 6.07 -20.00
C GLY A 152 -20.29 7.34 -19.44
N ILE A 153 -21.05 8.41 -19.18
CA ILE A 153 -20.55 9.66 -18.60
C ILE A 153 -20.89 9.70 -17.11
N ILE A 154 -19.90 10.03 -16.28
CA ILE A 154 -20.11 10.24 -14.85
C ILE A 154 -20.44 11.70 -14.60
N ASP A 155 -21.72 12.03 -14.51
CA ASP A 155 -22.23 13.30 -14.02
C ASP A 155 -22.69 13.21 -12.56
N ALA A 156 -23.05 14.34 -11.96
CA ALA A 156 -23.48 14.37 -10.55
C ALA A 156 -24.75 13.53 -10.29
N PRO A 157 -25.82 13.55 -11.13
CA PRO A 157 -26.95 12.67 -10.95
C PRO A 157 -26.62 11.19 -11.03
N THR A 158 -25.77 10.78 -11.97
CA THR A 158 -25.33 9.40 -12.11
C THR A 158 -24.49 8.96 -10.92
N ALA A 159 -23.55 9.79 -10.47
CA ALA A 159 -22.74 9.52 -9.27
C ALA A 159 -23.62 9.40 -8.03
N THR A 160 -24.59 10.28 -7.83
CA THR A 160 -25.53 10.24 -6.68
C THR A 160 -26.33 8.95 -6.67
N ARG A 161 -26.89 8.53 -7.81
CA ARG A 161 -27.66 7.28 -7.91
C ARG A 161 -26.79 6.06 -7.64
N ALA A 162 -25.56 6.05 -8.18
CA ALA A 162 -24.60 4.96 -7.96
C ALA A 162 -24.20 4.87 -6.47
N LEU A 163 -23.91 5.99 -5.82
CA LEU A 163 -23.59 6.03 -4.38
C LEU A 163 -24.76 5.56 -3.52
N ALA A 164 -26.01 5.96 -3.86
CA ALA A 164 -27.21 5.48 -3.19
C ALA A 164 -27.39 3.95 -3.33
N LEU A 165 -27.14 3.38 -4.52
CA LEU A 165 -27.17 1.94 -4.73
C LEU A 165 -26.09 1.19 -3.93
N LEU A 166 -24.95 1.83 -3.72
CA LEU A 166 -23.86 1.31 -2.89
C LEU A 166 -24.09 1.57 -1.39
N GLU A 167 -25.21 2.18 -1.03
CA GLU A 167 -25.59 2.56 0.34
C GLU A 167 -24.54 3.45 1.03
N ILE A 168 -23.84 4.28 0.25
CA ILE A 168 -22.84 5.22 0.75
C ILE A 168 -23.54 6.55 1.08
N ASP A 169 -23.44 6.92 2.34
CA ASP A 169 -24.08 8.14 2.86
C ASP A 169 -23.28 9.42 2.57
N ASP A 170 -23.77 10.54 3.12
CA ASP A 170 -23.16 11.86 2.93
C ASP A 170 -21.79 12.02 3.55
N LEU A 171 -21.42 11.17 4.48
CA LEU A 171 -20.09 11.12 5.09
C LEU A 171 -19.15 10.13 4.39
N GLY A 172 -19.63 9.42 3.37
CA GLY A 172 -18.87 8.38 2.67
C GLY A 172 -18.81 7.05 3.42
N LEU A 173 -19.73 6.82 4.38
CA LEU A 173 -19.81 5.60 5.17
C LEU A 173 -20.69 4.57 4.47
N ASP A 174 -20.23 3.34 4.41
CA ASP A 174 -21.01 2.19 3.98
C ASP A 174 -21.80 1.56 5.18
N PRO A 175 -22.68 0.57 4.95
CA PRO A 175 -23.44 -0.06 6.03
C PRO A 175 -22.56 -0.71 7.11
N ALA A 176 -21.41 -1.27 6.72
CA ALA A 176 -20.49 -1.89 7.68
C ALA A 176 -19.82 -0.83 8.57
N ASP A 177 -19.44 0.30 7.98
CA ASP A 177 -18.89 1.44 8.71
C ASP A 177 -19.92 1.98 9.74
N ARG A 178 -21.20 2.16 9.32
CA ARG A 178 -22.27 2.67 10.20
C ARG A 178 -22.60 1.74 11.35
N ASN A 179 -22.47 0.44 11.16
CA ASN A 179 -22.72 -0.55 12.23
C ASN A 179 -21.60 -0.57 13.29
N MET A 180 -20.46 0.07 13.04
CA MET A 180 -19.34 0.14 13.99
C MET A 180 -19.32 1.46 14.79
N LEU A 181 -20.16 2.42 14.45
CA LEU A 181 -20.33 3.71 15.15
C LEU A 181 -21.44 3.65 16.17
#